data_eb06de52c27d12b196bd6d86cc4171c1
#
_entry.id   eb06de52c27d12b196bd6d86cc4171c1
#
_cell.length_a   1.000
_cell.length_b   1.000
_cell.length_c   1.000
_cell.angle_alpha   90.00
_cell.angle_beta   90.00
_cell.angle_gamma   90.00
#
_symmetry.space_group_name_H-M   'P 1'
#
loop_
_entity.id
_entity.type
_entity.pdbx_description
1 polymer ?
#
loop_
_entity_poly.entity_id
_entity_poly.type
_entity_poly.pdbx_seq_one_letter_code
_entity_poly.pdbx_strand_id
1 'polypeptide(L)'
;MTMSENKKFEKISAIKGMNDILPADAALWELFENTAQSVLQSYGFQQIRTPVIEETKLFARAIGAVTDIVEKEMYSFTDAMNGDLLTLRPEGTAGVVRAVVEHNLTYEGPKRLWYKGPMFRHERPQKGRYRQFFQFGAEAIGFTGPDIDAEMIMLCRRLWDDLGLENIRLELNSIGDASERLRHRADLIAYLEAHADLLDAEAKNRLHSNPLRILDTKNLAMQQLVNDAPKLLDYLGAESLAHFDGVQKILNHNNIPFTINPRLVRGLDYYNRTVFEWVSDALGSQGTVCAGGRYDGMVEMFGGKSTPAVGFAMGIERLVLLMKEAGEPEAPNLCDVYLVHQGEAAQLQAFVLAERIRDAGLDVVLHCAASNGGGSFKTQMKKADASGAAFAVILGADEVTQHVASIKALRSSDDKQQQNTVPFDAVVDYLVDQIVGDGHDHDHVHYHH
;
A
#
# COMPACT_ATOMS: atom_id res chain seq x y z
N MET A 1 -13.30 -37.96 44.23
CA MET A 1 -13.67 -36.59 43.85
C MET A 1 -12.42 -35.88 43.43
N THR A 2 -12.12 -35.90 42.13
CA THR A 2 -11.01 -35.18 41.54
C THR A 2 -11.51 -33.89 40.96
N MET A 3 -11.16 -32.77 41.60
CA MET A 3 -11.45 -31.42 41.07
C MET A 3 -10.69 -31.25 39.76
N SER A 4 -11.41 -31.09 38.66
CA SER A 4 -10.91 -30.62 37.39
C SER A 4 -10.43 -29.19 37.59
N GLU A 5 -9.13 -28.95 37.65
CA GLU A 5 -8.56 -27.62 37.55
C GLU A 5 -8.94 -27.03 36.18
N ASN A 6 -9.84 -26.05 36.19
CA ASN A 6 -10.13 -25.21 35.02
C ASN A 6 -8.85 -24.45 34.67
N LYS A 7 -7.98 -25.01 33.84
CA LYS A 7 -6.86 -24.29 33.24
C LYS A 7 -7.44 -23.16 32.37
N LYS A 8 -7.47 -21.95 32.91
CA LYS A 8 -7.71 -20.73 32.14
C LYS A 8 -6.55 -20.59 31.15
N PHE A 9 -6.80 -20.83 29.88
CA PHE A 9 -5.81 -20.56 28.84
C PHE A 9 -5.55 -19.05 28.80
N GLU A 10 -4.28 -18.68 28.75
CA GLU A 10 -3.87 -17.29 28.58
C GLU A 10 -4.24 -16.82 27.17
N LYS A 11 -4.74 -15.58 27.06
CA LYS A 11 -5.08 -15.00 25.77
C LYS A 11 -3.83 -14.73 24.94
N ILE A 12 -3.75 -15.32 23.77
CA ILE A 12 -2.68 -15.07 22.81
C ILE A 12 -2.99 -13.76 22.06
N SER A 13 -2.00 -12.89 21.94
CA SER A 13 -2.09 -11.61 21.24
C SER A 13 -1.05 -11.53 20.14
N ALA A 14 -1.27 -10.68 19.14
CA ALA A 14 -0.31 -10.41 18.09
C ALA A 14 1.00 -9.81 18.64
N ILE A 15 2.08 -9.95 17.89
CA ILE A 15 3.38 -9.37 18.21
C ILE A 15 3.26 -7.85 18.16
N LYS A 16 3.83 -7.15 19.14
CA LYS A 16 3.81 -5.69 19.21
C LYS A 16 4.39 -5.06 17.94
N GLY A 17 3.59 -4.25 17.27
CA GLY A 17 3.95 -3.60 16.01
C GLY A 17 3.68 -4.43 14.75
N MET A 18 3.02 -5.59 14.90
CA MET A 18 2.45 -6.37 13.80
C MET A 18 0.93 -6.42 14.04
N ASN A 19 0.18 -5.74 13.20
CA ASN A 19 -1.24 -5.51 13.42
C ASN A 19 -2.08 -6.29 12.42
N ASP A 20 -3.26 -6.72 12.87
CA ASP A 20 -4.29 -7.28 11.99
C ASP A 20 -4.99 -6.14 11.25
N ILE A 21 -5.34 -6.37 9.99
CA ILE A 21 -6.26 -5.52 9.23
C ILE A 21 -7.65 -6.14 9.41
N LEU A 22 -8.49 -5.46 10.18
CA LEU A 22 -9.82 -5.97 10.50
C LEU A 22 -10.83 -5.65 9.37
N PRO A 23 -11.95 -6.40 9.28
CA PRO A 23 -12.95 -6.19 8.22
C PRO A 23 -13.45 -4.74 8.09
N ALA A 24 -13.54 -4.00 9.20
CA ALA A 24 -13.92 -2.59 9.17
C ALA A 24 -12.92 -1.68 8.42
N ASP A 25 -11.64 -2.08 8.39
CA ASP A 25 -10.59 -1.34 7.68
C ASP A 25 -10.33 -1.92 6.28
N ALA A 26 -10.69 -3.19 6.04
CA ALA A 26 -10.34 -3.92 4.83
C ALA A 26 -10.85 -3.25 3.55
N ALA A 27 -12.08 -2.72 3.57
CA ALA A 27 -12.67 -2.05 2.42
C ALA A 27 -11.85 -0.84 1.94
N LEU A 28 -11.31 -0.06 2.87
CA LEU A 28 -10.45 1.09 2.52
C LEU A 28 -9.09 0.64 1.97
N TRP A 29 -8.57 -0.47 2.47
CA TRP A 29 -7.36 -1.10 1.92
C TRP A 29 -7.60 -1.61 0.50
N GLU A 30 -8.71 -2.27 0.25
CA GLU A 30 -9.10 -2.76 -1.09
C GLU A 30 -9.28 -1.60 -2.06
N LEU A 31 -9.94 -0.54 -1.65
CA LEU A 31 -10.08 0.68 -2.47
C LEU A 31 -8.70 1.22 -2.88
N PHE A 32 -7.77 1.39 -1.93
CA PHE A 32 -6.42 1.83 -2.23
C PHE A 32 -5.72 0.86 -3.20
N GLU A 33 -5.73 -0.44 -2.90
CA GLU A 33 -5.01 -1.45 -3.67
C GLU A 33 -5.54 -1.55 -5.12
N ASN A 34 -6.85 -1.51 -5.30
CA ASN A 34 -7.49 -1.57 -6.61
C ASN A 34 -7.20 -0.31 -7.43
N THR A 35 -7.30 0.87 -6.82
CA THR A 35 -6.98 2.15 -7.48
C THR A 35 -5.50 2.18 -7.89
N ALA A 36 -4.58 1.83 -6.98
CA ALA A 36 -3.15 1.79 -7.29
C ALA A 36 -2.81 0.78 -8.40
N GLN A 37 -3.43 -0.40 -8.38
CA GLN A 37 -3.27 -1.39 -9.44
C GLN A 37 -3.78 -0.88 -10.79
N SER A 38 -4.95 -0.26 -10.83
CA SER A 38 -5.54 0.31 -12.05
C SER A 38 -4.64 1.39 -12.63
N VAL A 39 -4.16 2.33 -11.80
CA VAL A 39 -3.22 3.37 -12.24
C VAL A 39 -1.96 2.75 -12.82
N LEU A 40 -1.30 1.80 -12.12
CA LEU A 40 -0.08 1.17 -12.62
C LEU A 40 -0.29 0.42 -13.95
N GLN A 41 -1.41 -0.28 -14.09
CA GLN A 41 -1.76 -0.96 -15.34
C GLN A 41 -1.96 0.03 -16.49
N SER A 42 -2.55 1.20 -16.25
CA SER A 42 -2.73 2.24 -17.27
C SER A 42 -1.40 2.84 -17.77
N TYR A 43 -0.32 2.74 -16.97
CA TYR A 43 1.05 3.09 -17.34
C TYR A 43 1.86 1.92 -17.90
N GLY A 44 1.24 0.75 -18.12
CA GLY A 44 1.87 -0.43 -18.69
C GLY A 44 2.75 -1.22 -17.72
N PHE A 45 2.58 -1.05 -16.41
CA PHE A 45 3.31 -1.83 -15.41
C PHE A 45 2.68 -3.21 -15.22
N GLN A 46 3.52 -4.24 -15.10
CA GLN A 46 3.15 -5.63 -14.88
C GLN A 46 3.48 -6.05 -13.45
N GLN A 47 2.61 -6.85 -12.85
CA GLN A 47 2.85 -7.33 -11.48
C GLN A 47 3.99 -8.34 -11.43
N ILE A 48 4.87 -8.17 -10.44
CA ILE A 48 5.83 -9.18 -10.00
C ILE A 48 5.60 -9.51 -8.52
N ARG A 49 5.78 -10.77 -8.15
CA ARG A 49 5.72 -11.23 -6.75
C ARG A 49 7.02 -11.93 -6.41
N THR A 50 7.72 -11.41 -5.40
CA THR A 50 8.98 -11.95 -4.91
C THR A 50 8.79 -12.62 -3.55
N PRO A 51 9.66 -13.55 -3.15
CA PRO A 51 9.62 -14.16 -1.84
C PRO A 51 9.65 -13.14 -0.69
N VAL A 52 9.04 -13.51 0.43
CA VAL A 52 9.05 -12.71 1.67
C VAL A 52 10.36 -12.90 2.42
N ILE A 53 11.00 -14.06 2.24
CA ILE A 53 12.28 -14.43 2.85
C ILE A 53 13.32 -14.53 1.74
N GLU A 54 14.46 -13.90 1.95
CA GLU A 54 15.60 -13.91 1.04
C GLU A 54 16.90 -14.14 1.85
N GLU A 55 18.00 -14.45 1.18
CA GLU A 55 19.31 -14.47 1.84
C GLU A 55 19.67 -13.07 2.37
N THR A 56 20.16 -13.02 3.60
CA THR A 56 20.52 -11.75 4.26
C THR A 56 21.52 -10.91 3.44
N LYS A 57 22.42 -11.59 2.71
CA LYS A 57 23.42 -10.91 1.85
C LYS A 57 22.78 -10.06 0.74
N LEU A 58 21.55 -10.38 0.29
CA LEU A 58 20.82 -9.60 -0.70
C LEU A 58 20.61 -8.17 -0.19
N PHE A 59 20.04 -8.05 1.00
CA PHE A 59 19.73 -6.75 1.59
C PHE A 59 20.99 -6.01 2.06
N ALA A 60 21.94 -6.71 2.66
CA ALA A 60 23.20 -6.10 3.08
C ALA A 60 23.96 -5.48 1.90
N ARG A 61 23.94 -6.14 0.72
CA ARG A 61 24.57 -5.63 -0.49
C ARG A 61 23.78 -4.47 -1.11
N ALA A 62 22.46 -4.57 -1.18
CA ALA A 62 21.61 -3.54 -1.78
C ALA A 62 21.55 -2.28 -0.94
N ILE A 63 21.19 -2.41 0.32
CA ILE A 63 20.82 -1.28 1.21
C ILE A 63 22.06 -0.52 1.70
N GLY A 64 23.20 -1.22 1.79
CA GLY A 64 24.43 -0.71 2.39
C GLY A 64 24.63 -1.20 3.84
N ALA A 65 25.81 -1.72 4.12
CA ALA A 65 26.13 -2.35 5.40
C ALA A 65 26.06 -1.39 6.62
N VAL A 66 26.18 -0.08 6.37
CA VAL A 66 26.24 0.99 7.41
C VAL A 66 24.89 1.70 7.54
N THR A 67 23.78 1.10 7.13
CA THR A 67 22.46 1.70 7.28
C THR A 67 21.75 1.14 8.52
N ASP A 68 20.89 1.97 9.14
CA ASP A 68 20.10 1.54 10.31
C ASP A 68 19.29 0.28 10.03
N ILE A 69 18.79 0.13 8.80
CA ILE A 69 18.01 -1.05 8.39
C ILE A 69 18.85 -2.31 8.53
N VAL A 70 20.07 -2.32 7.97
CA VAL A 70 20.94 -3.51 7.97
C VAL A 70 21.53 -3.76 9.36
N GLU A 71 21.93 -2.69 10.09
CA GLU A 71 22.57 -2.84 11.40
C GLU A 71 21.62 -3.25 12.52
N LYS A 72 20.34 -2.80 12.49
CA LYS A 72 19.44 -2.86 13.66
C LYS A 72 18.02 -3.31 13.38
N GLU A 73 17.53 -3.19 12.14
CA GLU A 73 16.10 -3.30 11.86
C GLU A 73 15.70 -4.58 11.11
N MET A 74 16.66 -5.36 10.60
CA MET A 74 16.34 -6.60 9.90
C MET A 74 15.92 -7.71 10.87
N TYR A 75 14.86 -8.46 10.48
CA TYR A 75 14.50 -9.73 11.10
C TYR A 75 15.26 -10.86 10.42
N SER A 76 16.45 -11.19 10.93
CA SER A 76 17.31 -12.25 10.38
C SER A 76 17.35 -13.46 11.31
N PHE A 77 17.44 -14.64 10.72
CA PHE A 77 17.52 -15.92 11.43
C PHE A 77 18.36 -16.92 10.63
N THR A 78 18.87 -17.93 11.32
CA THR A 78 19.61 -19.01 10.69
C THR A 78 18.63 -20.14 10.33
N ASP A 79 18.65 -20.61 9.09
CA ASP A 79 17.90 -21.79 8.67
C ASP A 79 18.48 -23.02 9.40
N ALA A 80 17.62 -23.71 10.15
CA ALA A 80 18.01 -24.88 10.92
C ALA A 80 18.40 -26.10 10.06
N MET A 81 18.01 -26.12 8.77
CA MET A 81 18.27 -27.24 7.87
C MET A 81 19.66 -27.19 7.24
N ASN A 82 20.11 -25.99 6.84
CA ASN A 82 21.32 -25.83 6.04
C ASN A 82 22.30 -24.78 6.59
N GLY A 83 21.90 -24.02 7.61
CA GLY A 83 22.73 -22.99 8.24
C GLY A 83 22.77 -21.65 7.52
N ASP A 84 21.98 -21.46 6.47
CA ASP A 84 21.90 -20.20 5.73
C ASP A 84 21.35 -19.06 6.59
N LEU A 85 21.90 -17.87 6.42
CA LEU A 85 21.38 -16.68 7.08
C LEU A 85 20.32 -16.04 6.21
N LEU A 86 19.08 -16.07 6.69
CA LEU A 86 17.88 -15.61 6.01
C LEU A 86 17.30 -14.36 6.70
N THR A 87 16.58 -13.55 5.93
CA THR A 87 15.99 -12.30 6.40
C THR A 87 14.57 -12.14 5.84
N LEU A 88 13.62 -11.74 6.70
CA LEU A 88 12.34 -11.20 6.25
C LEU A 88 12.59 -9.86 5.55
N ARG A 89 12.11 -9.71 4.32
CA ARG A 89 12.40 -8.54 3.47
C ARG A 89 12.03 -7.21 4.16
N PRO A 90 12.99 -6.28 4.29
CA PRO A 90 12.75 -4.96 4.86
C PRO A 90 12.21 -3.94 3.82
N GLU A 91 12.27 -4.27 2.52
CA GLU A 91 11.82 -3.50 1.38
C GLU A 91 11.67 -4.41 0.15
N GLY A 92 11.07 -3.91 -0.95
CA GLY A 92 10.74 -4.75 -2.10
C GLY A 92 11.71 -4.66 -3.27
N THR A 93 12.40 -3.54 -3.45
CA THR A 93 13.24 -3.25 -4.63
C THR A 93 14.35 -4.28 -4.84
N ALA A 94 15.08 -4.65 -3.78
CA ALA A 94 16.16 -5.63 -3.87
C ALA A 94 15.68 -6.99 -4.39
N GLY A 95 14.53 -7.46 -3.89
CA GLY A 95 13.91 -8.70 -4.36
C GLY A 95 13.51 -8.65 -5.84
N VAL A 96 12.96 -7.51 -6.29
CA VAL A 96 12.61 -7.30 -7.70
C VAL A 96 13.86 -7.30 -8.58
N VAL A 97 14.89 -6.53 -8.21
CA VAL A 97 16.15 -6.48 -8.99
C VAL A 97 16.85 -7.85 -9.03
N ARG A 98 16.88 -8.58 -7.90
CA ARG A 98 17.38 -9.97 -7.87
C ARG A 98 16.62 -10.85 -8.88
N ALA A 99 15.29 -10.78 -8.88
CA ALA A 99 14.48 -11.57 -9.82
C ALA A 99 14.72 -11.16 -11.28
N VAL A 100 14.89 -9.87 -11.56
CA VAL A 100 15.24 -9.39 -12.92
C VAL A 100 16.57 -9.96 -13.39
N VAL A 101 17.57 -10.00 -12.52
CA VAL A 101 18.90 -10.56 -12.84
C VAL A 101 18.82 -12.09 -13.01
N GLU A 102 18.24 -12.79 -12.04
CA GLU A 102 18.15 -14.25 -12.01
C GLU A 102 17.40 -14.82 -13.22
N HIS A 103 16.31 -14.18 -13.61
CA HIS A 103 15.47 -14.61 -14.74
C HIS A 103 15.79 -13.88 -16.04
N ASN A 104 16.84 -13.03 -16.06
CA ASN A 104 17.25 -12.25 -17.24
C ASN A 104 16.09 -11.48 -17.91
N LEU A 105 15.21 -10.87 -17.10
CA LEU A 105 13.96 -10.29 -17.59
C LEU A 105 14.17 -9.13 -18.57
N THR A 106 15.31 -8.44 -18.50
CA THR A 106 15.64 -7.32 -19.41
C THR A 106 16.26 -7.77 -20.75
N TYR A 107 16.35 -9.08 -21.01
CA TYR A 107 16.91 -9.59 -22.27
C TYR A 107 16.16 -9.08 -23.52
N GLU A 108 14.83 -9.04 -23.43
CA GLU A 108 13.96 -8.57 -24.52
C GLU A 108 13.69 -7.05 -24.49
N GLY A 109 14.35 -6.32 -23.61
CA GLY A 109 14.18 -4.87 -23.45
C GLY A 109 13.76 -4.43 -22.05
N PRO A 110 13.53 -3.12 -21.88
CA PRO A 110 13.15 -2.53 -20.60
C PRO A 110 11.88 -3.13 -20.00
N LYS A 111 11.77 -3.10 -18.67
CA LYS A 111 10.61 -3.64 -17.93
C LYS A 111 10.03 -2.59 -17.01
N ARG A 112 8.71 -2.61 -16.90
CA ARG A 112 7.90 -1.84 -15.93
C ARG A 112 7.24 -2.85 -15.01
N LEU A 113 7.68 -2.91 -13.76
CA LEU A 113 7.25 -3.92 -12.79
C LEU A 113 6.67 -3.24 -11.57
N TRP A 114 5.60 -3.80 -11.00
CA TRP A 114 5.04 -3.35 -9.74
C TRP A 114 4.81 -4.52 -8.79
N TYR A 115 4.87 -4.24 -7.50
CA TYR A 115 4.66 -5.24 -6.46
C TYR A 115 3.88 -4.66 -5.30
N LYS A 116 3.24 -5.56 -4.53
CA LYS A 116 2.67 -5.24 -3.22
C LYS A 116 2.93 -6.38 -2.24
N GLY A 117 3.00 -6.06 -0.97
CA GLY A 117 3.09 -7.07 0.08
C GLY A 117 3.70 -6.57 1.37
N PRO A 118 3.78 -7.47 2.38
CA PRO A 118 4.32 -7.15 3.69
C PRO A 118 5.83 -6.98 3.65
N MET A 119 6.32 -5.99 4.42
CA MET A 119 7.72 -5.74 4.72
C MET A 119 7.93 -5.74 6.22
N PHE A 120 9.17 -5.97 6.67
CA PHE A 120 9.47 -6.20 8.08
C PHE A 120 10.67 -5.39 8.53
N ARG A 121 10.47 -4.51 9.53
CA ARG A 121 11.57 -3.75 10.16
C ARG A 121 11.38 -3.71 11.67
N HIS A 122 12.41 -4.07 12.42
CA HIS A 122 12.40 -4.04 13.88
C HIS A 122 12.55 -2.61 14.40
N GLU A 123 11.57 -1.77 14.09
CA GLU A 123 11.53 -0.38 14.50
C GLU A 123 10.68 -0.18 15.77
N ARG A 124 10.81 1.00 16.39
CA ARG A 124 9.90 1.43 17.45
C ARG A 124 8.54 1.77 16.85
N PRO A 125 7.47 1.03 17.19
CA PRO A 125 6.14 1.27 16.62
C PRO A 125 5.60 2.65 17.00
N GLN A 126 4.99 3.33 16.01
CA GLN A 126 4.26 4.60 16.18
C GLN A 126 3.19 4.71 15.08
N LYS A 127 2.33 5.74 15.13
CA LYS A 127 1.26 5.93 14.13
C LYS A 127 1.85 5.92 12.71
N GLY A 128 1.36 5.03 11.84
CA GLY A 128 1.83 4.88 10.47
C GLY A 128 3.23 4.26 10.30
N ARG A 129 3.81 3.67 11.38
CA ARG A 129 5.11 3.00 11.35
C ARG A 129 5.08 1.75 12.22
N TYR A 130 5.10 0.60 11.57
CA TYR A 130 4.92 -0.70 12.20
C TYR A 130 6.10 -1.62 11.89
N ARG A 131 6.21 -2.72 12.64
CA ARG A 131 7.26 -3.74 12.44
C ARG A 131 6.96 -4.66 11.27
N GLN A 132 5.69 -4.96 11.04
CA GLN A 132 5.17 -5.45 9.79
C GLN A 132 4.34 -4.33 9.19
N PHE A 133 4.62 -3.95 7.95
CA PHE A 133 3.92 -2.93 7.19
C PHE A 133 3.82 -3.35 5.73
N PHE A 134 2.90 -2.76 5.00
CA PHE A 134 2.69 -3.09 3.60
C PHE A 134 3.24 -2.01 2.70
N GLN A 135 3.97 -2.43 1.68
CA GLN A 135 4.42 -1.55 0.61
C GLN A 135 3.71 -1.87 -0.71
N PHE A 136 3.45 -0.81 -1.44
CA PHE A 136 3.15 -0.82 -2.86
C PHE A 136 4.31 -0.13 -3.55
N GLY A 137 4.93 -0.77 -4.55
CA GLY A 137 6.09 -0.20 -5.23
C GLY A 137 6.09 -0.50 -6.72
N ALA A 138 6.82 0.32 -7.46
CA ALA A 138 7.00 0.17 -8.90
C ALA A 138 8.45 0.47 -9.30
N GLU A 139 8.96 -0.34 -10.23
CA GLU A 139 10.33 -0.29 -10.71
C GLU A 139 10.35 -0.28 -12.25
N ALA A 140 10.95 0.74 -12.85
CA ALA A 140 11.21 0.85 -14.28
C ALA A 140 12.68 0.57 -14.54
N ILE A 141 12.99 -0.54 -15.20
CA ILE A 141 14.34 -1.08 -15.36
C ILE A 141 14.72 -1.11 -16.83
N GLY A 142 15.88 -0.54 -17.18
CA GLY A 142 16.38 -0.47 -18.55
C GLY A 142 16.12 0.87 -19.25
N PHE A 143 15.62 1.88 -18.55
CA PHE A 143 15.35 3.21 -19.09
C PHE A 143 16.40 4.23 -18.63
N THR A 144 17.01 4.96 -19.56
CA THR A 144 18.14 5.85 -19.27
C THR A 144 17.78 7.31 -19.09
N GLY A 145 16.67 7.77 -19.68
CA GLY A 145 16.31 9.19 -19.76
C GLY A 145 15.64 9.75 -18.52
N PRO A 146 15.54 11.08 -18.40
CA PRO A 146 14.79 11.76 -17.35
C PRO A 146 13.26 11.64 -17.51
N ASP A 147 12.81 11.21 -18.67
CA ASP A 147 11.41 11.00 -19.03
C ASP A 147 10.75 9.94 -18.15
N ILE A 148 11.41 8.81 -17.95
CA ILE A 148 10.88 7.75 -17.06
C ILE A 148 10.87 8.19 -15.59
N ASP A 149 11.86 8.99 -15.13
CA ASP A 149 11.87 9.52 -13.78
C ASP A 149 10.65 10.43 -13.55
N ALA A 150 10.36 11.31 -14.53
CA ALA A 150 9.20 12.17 -14.51
C ALA A 150 7.88 11.36 -14.58
N GLU A 151 7.82 10.31 -15.43
CA GLU A 151 6.65 9.42 -15.52
C GLU A 151 6.35 8.73 -14.19
N MET A 152 7.36 8.25 -13.46
CA MET A 152 7.20 7.66 -12.13
C MET A 152 6.59 8.65 -11.12
N ILE A 153 6.99 9.92 -11.17
CA ILE A 153 6.44 10.98 -10.34
C ILE A 153 4.99 11.30 -10.75
N MET A 154 4.72 11.41 -12.07
CA MET A 154 3.39 11.67 -12.60
C MET A 154 2.39 10.57 -12.26
N LEU A 155 2.83 9.31 -12.28
CA LEU A 155 2.03 8.16 -11.87
C LEU A 155 1.60 8.30 -10.41
N CYS A 156 2.50 8.68 -9.51
CA CYS A 156 2.15 8.95 -8.12
C CYS A 156 1.13 10.09 -8.01
N ARG A 157 1.32 11.19 -8.76
CA ARG A 157 0.37 12.32 -8.74
C ARG A 157 -1.03 11.88 -9.16
N ARG A 158 -1.14 11.10 -10.25
CA ARG A 158 -2.43 10.54 -10.69
C ARG A 158 -3.08 9.69 -9.59
N LEU A 159 -2.29 8.85 -8.92
CA LEU A 159 -2.81 8.04 -7.83
C LEU A 159 -3.37 8.90 -6.67
N TRP A 160 -2.70 10.01 -6.34
CA TRP A 160 -3.23 10.95 -5.32
C TRP A 160 -4.53 11.58 -5.76
N ASP A 161 -4.64 11.99 -7.01
CA ASP A 161 -5.85 12.58 -7.57
C ASP A 161 -7.01 11.58 -7.57
N ASP A 162 -6.77 10.33 -8.01
CA ASP A 162 -7.78 9.24 -8.05
C ASP A 162 -8.24 8.81 -6.64
N LEU A 163 -7.39 8.98 -5.61
CA LEU A 163 -7.71 8.72 -4.21
C LEU A 163 -8.27 9.95 -3.46
N GLY A 164 -8.40 11.11 -4.11
CA GLY A 164 -8.86 12.35 -3.48
C GLY A 164 -7.89 12.90 -2.42
N LEU A 165 -6.59 12.64 -2.54
CA LEU A 165 -5.57 13.07 -1.58
C LEU A 165 -4.91 14.39 -2.03
N GLU A 166 -5.47 15.52 -1.62
CA GLU A 166 -5.04 16.85 -2.08
C GLU A 166 -3.79 17.40 -1.40
N ASN A 167 -3.55 17.05 -0.13
CA ASN A 167 -2.52 17.65 0.71
C ASN A 167 -1.20 16.86 0.73
N ILE A 168 -0.74 16.42 -0.46
CA ILE A 168 0.53 15.73 -0.65
C ILE A 168 1.40 16.56 -1.60
N ARG A 169 2.54 17.06 -1.09
CA ARG A 169 3.50 17.86 -1.86
C ARG A 169 4.68 17.01 -2.33
N LEU A 170 5.23 17.36 -3.47
CA LEU A 170 6.42 16.75 -4.06
C LEU A 170 7.68 17.51 -3.63
N GLU A 171 8.64 16.81 -3.06
CA GLU A 171 10.02 17.26 -2.87
C GLU A 171 10.94 16.52 -3.82
N LEU A 172 11.81 17.23 -4.51
CA LEU A 172 12.69 16.72 -5.55
C LEU A 172 14.12 17.14 -5.29
N ASN A 173 15.08 16.27 -5.57
CA ASN A 173 16.51 16.57 -5.54
C ASN A 173 17.28 15.71 -6.53
N SER A 174 18.54 16.04 -6.78
CA SER A 174 19.50 15.17 -7.43
C SER A 174 20.69 14.95 -6.51
N ILE A 175 21.03 13.68 -6.31
CA ILE A 175 22.23 13.28 -5.54
C ILE A 175 23.41 12.92 -6.45
N GLY A 176 23.32 13.25 -7.72
CA GLY A 176 24.41 13.08 -8.70
C GLY A 176 24.90 11.65 -8.88
N ASP A 177 26.01 11.51 -9.52
CA ASP A 177 26.72 10.23 -9.66
C ASP A 177 27.72 10.00 -8.49
N ALA A 178 28.41 8.85 -8.53
CA ALA A 178 29.36 8.48 -7.48
C ALA A 178 30.53 9.44 -7.37
N SER A 179 31.04 9.97 -8.49
CA SER A 179 32.19 10.87 -8.53
C SER A 179 31.84 12.26 -7.97
N GLU A 180 30.65 12.74 -8.27
CA GLU A 180 30.10 14.00 -7.78
C GLU A 180 29.86 13.92 -6.26
N ARG A 181 29.29 12.81 -5.78
CA ARG A 181 29.12 12.55 -4.36
C ARG A 181 30.43 12.48 -3.59
N LEU A 182 31.50 11.91 -4.16
CA LEU A 182 32.80 11.84 -3.49
C LEU A 182 33.39 13.21 -3.26
N ARG A 183 33.28 14.14 -4.23
CA ARG A 183 33.74 15.53 -4.07
C ARG A 183 32.94 16.25 -2.99
N HIS A 184 31.62 16.22 -3.10
CA HIS A 184 30.74 16.82 -2.10
C HIS A 184 30.97 16.24 -0.69
N ARG A 185 31.15 14.91 -0.58
CA ARG A 185 31.38 14.22 0.68
C ARG A 185 32.62 14.74 1.41
N ALA A 186 33.72 15.00 0.68
CA ALA A 186 34.95 15.52 1.26
C ALA A 186 34.73 16.92 1.86
N ASP A 187 34.08 17.81 1.12
CA ASP A 187 33.81 19.17 1.58
C ASP A 187 32.76 19.20 2.71
N LEU A 188 31.76 18.32 2.64
CA LEU A 188 30.77 18.18 3.71
C LEU A 188 31.41 17.70 5.03
N ILE A 189 32.32 16.71 4.97
CA ILE A 189 33.04 16.25 6.15
C ILE A 189 33.88 17.39 6.73
N ALA A 190 34.67 18.09 5.91
CA ALA A 190 35.48 19.22 6.37
C ALA A 190 34.63 20.34 7.01
N TYR A 191 33.45 20.63 6.41
CA TYR A 191 32.52 21.60 6.99
C TYR A 191 31.97 21.15 8.35
N LEU A 192 31.54 19.90 8.46
CA LEU A 192 30.97 19.36 9.70
C LEU A 192 32.01 19.20 10.80
N GLU A 193 33.29 18.89 10.47
CA GLU A 193 34.42 18.87 11.41
C GLU A 193 34.71 20.26 11.97
N ALA A 194 34.67 21.27 11.11
CA ALA A 194 34.84 22.67 11.55
C ALA A 194 33.75 23.16 12.51
N HIS A 195 32.61 22.47 12.54
CA HIS A 195 31.46 22.78 13.39
C HIS A 195 31.11 21.62 14.34
N ALA A 196 32.12 20.83 14.74
CA ALA A 196 31.89 19.59 15.52
C ALA A 196 31.18 19.84 16.87
N ASP A 197 31.28 21.02 17.43
CA ASP A 197 30.62 21.42 18.69
C ASP A 197 29.09 21.50 18.54
N LEU A 198 28.59 21.73 17.34
CA LEU A 198 27.16 21.83 17.04
C LEU A 198 26.53 20.47 16.71
N LEU A 199 27.35 19.42 16.53
CA LEU A 199 26.88 18.09 16.20
C LEU A 199 26.36 17.34 17.43
N ASP A 200 25.19 16.75 17.35
CA ASP A 200 24.71 15.80 18.35
C ASP A 200 25.48 14.45 18.30
N ALA A 201 25.21 13.57 19.24
CA ALA A 201 25.92 12.29 19.35
C ALA A 201 25.71 11.40 18.11
N GLU A 202 24.52 11.42 17.50
CA GLU A 202 24.20 10.66 16.31
C GLU A 202 24.94 11.18 15.09
N ALA A 203 24.96 12.49 14.89
CA ALA A 203 25.70 13.15 13.81
C ALA A 203 27.22 12.89 13.93
N LYS A 204 27.78 12.94 15.13
CA LYS A 204 29.20 12.61 15.39
C LYS A 204 29.52 11.16 14.97
N ASN A 205 28.66 10.22 15.28
CA ASN A 205 28.83 8.82 14.88
C ASN A 205 28.76 8.62 13.36
N ARG A 206 27.94 9.43 12.67
CA ARG A 206 27.75 9.37 11.21
C ARG A 206 28.74 10.18 10.40
N LEU A 207 29.52 11.05 11.03
CA LEU A 207 30.36 12.04 10.35
C LEU A 207 31.27 11.45 9.28
N HIS A 208 31.92 10.32 9.55
CA HIS A 208 32.82 9.66 8.61
C HIS A 208 32.17 8.46 7.89
N SER A 209 31.19 7.81 8.50
CA SER A 209 30.51 6.65 7.93
C SER A 209 29.48 7.03 6.89
N ASN A 210 28.55 7.95 7.22
CA ASN A 210 27.49 8.39 6.31
C ASN A 210 27.11 9.87 6.55
N PRO A 211 27.97 10.84 6.17
CA PRO A 211 27.76 12.25 6.44
C PRO A 211 26.52 12.84 5.75
N LEU A 212 26.11 12.31 4.60
CA LEU A 212 24.89 12.76 3.90
C LEU A 212 23.64 12.61 4.76
N ARG A 213 23.57 11.58 5.61
CA ARG A 213 22.44 11.36 6.53
C ARG A 213 22.31 12.43 7.61
N ILE A 214 23.38 13.18 7.88
CA ILE A 214 23.33 14.30 8.83
C ILE A 214 22.47 15.44 8.29
N LEU A 215 22.42 15.61 6.95
CA LEU A 215 21.60 16.64 6.30
C LEU A 215 20.09 16.46 6.54
N ASP A 216 19.64 15.22 6.74
CA ASP A 216 18.22 14.89 7.00
C ASP A 216 17.86 14.96 8.51
N THR A 217 18.71 15.54 9.35
CA THR A 217 18.43 15.63 10.79
C THR A 217 17.16 16.41 11.09
N LYS A 218 16.36 15.91 12.05
CA LYS A 218 15.18 16.60 12.58
C LYS A 218 15.51 17.40 13.86
N ASN A 219 16.76 17.39 14.31
CA ASN A 219 17.22 18.12 15.49
C ASN A 219 17.16 19.63 15.22
N LEU A 220 16.30 20.34 15.95
CA LEU A 220 16.09 21.79 15.78
C LEU A 220 17.39 22.60 16.00
N ALA A 221 18.25 22.16 16.93
CA ALA A 221 19.51 22.82 17.20
C ALA A 221 20.52 22.76 16.03
N MET A 222 20.36 21.77 15.15
CA MET A 222 21.24 21.58 13.99
C MET A 222 20.68 22.17 12.69
N GLN A 223 19.45 22.71 12.68
CA GLN A 223 18.81 23.16 11.43
C GLN A 223 19.63 24.23 10.69
N GLN A 224 20.18 25.23 11.41
CA GLN A 224 21.01 26.27 10.79
C GLN A 224 22.28 25.65 10.17
N LEU A 225 22.97 24.78 10.93
CA LEU A 225 24.17 24.08 10.46
C LEU A 225 23.92 23.31 9.14
N VAL A 226 22.86 22.51 9.07
CA VAL A 226 22.60 21.70 7.87
C VAL A 226 22.04 22.51 6.70
N ASN A 227 21.41 23.66 6.96
CA ASN A 227 20.97 24.60 5.91
C ASN A 227 22.15 25.32 5.24
N ASP A 228 23.19 25.61 6.00
CA ASP A 228 24.41 26.31 5.54
C ASP A 228 25.46 25.32 4.98
N ALA A 229 25.25 24.02 5.13
CA ALA A 229 26.15 22.98 4.63
C ALA A 229 26.28 23.00 3.09
N PRO A 230 27.43 22.55 2.56
CA PRO A 230 27.62 22.40 1.11
C PRO A 230 26.47 21.59 0.48
N LYS A 231 25.87 22.12 -0.60
CA LYS A 231 24.75 21.49 -1.30
C LYS A 231 25.26 20.61 -2.41
N LEU A 232 24.81 19.37 -2.48
CA LEU A 232 25.24 18.44 -3.53
C LEU A 232 24.91 18.93 -4.94
N LEU A 233 23.85 19.73 -5.09
CA LEU A 233 23.49 20.34 -6.39
C LEU A 233 24.60 21.22 -6.99
N ASP A 234 25.45 21.83 -6.16
CA ASP A 234 26.57 22.68 -6.60
C ASP A 234 27.78 21.87 -7.15
N TYR A 235 27.75 20.54 -6.96
CA TYR A 235 28.79 19.60 -7.38
C TYR A 235 28.42 18.80 -8.61
N LEU A 236 27.19 18.97 -9.11
CA LEU A 236 26.70 18.22 -10.27
C LEU A 236 27.45 18.62 -11.54
N GLY A 237 27.91 17.64 -12.31
CA GLY A 237 28.45 17.83 -13.64
C GLY A 237 27.36 18.03 -14.69
N ALA A 238 27.76 18.36 -15.90
CA ALA A 238 26.87 18.71 -16.99
C ALA A 238 25.81 17.63 -17.30
N GLU A 239 26.17 16.36 -17.20
CA GLU A 239 25.25 15.24 -17.48
C GLU A 239 24.18 15.12 -16.39
N SER A 240 24.56 15.16 -15.10
CA SER A 240 23.62 15.11 -13.99
C SER A 240 22.71 16.31 -13.95
N LEU A 241 23.25 17.52 -14.27
CA LEU A 241 22.45 18.74 -14.40
C LEU A 241 21.44 18.64 -15.54
N ALA A 242 21.86 18.17 -16.72
CA ALA A 242 20.99 18.01 -17.88
C ALA A 242 19.85 17.00 -17.61
N HIS A 243 20.17 15.90 -16.91
CA HIS A 243 19.17 14.92 -16.50
C HIS A 243 18.15 15.53 -15.51
N PHE A 244 18.62 16.22 -14.48
CA PHE A 244 17.77 16.84 -13.47
C PHE A 244 16.89 17.97 -14.06
N ASP A 245 17.45 18.77 -14.95
CA ASP A 245 16.72 19.80 -15.72
C ASP A 245 15.64 19.16 -16.62
N GLY A 246 15.95 18.02 -17.25
CA GLY A 246 14.99 17.25 -18.05
C GLY A 246 13.77 16.80 -17.25
N VAL A 247 13.96 16.27 -16.04
CA VAL A 247 12.85 15.90 -15.12
C VAL A 247 12.01 17.12 -14.81
N GLN A 248 12.64 18.23 -14.37
CA GLN A 248 11.94 19.46 -14.01
C GLN A 248 11.13 20.06 -15.18
N LYS A 249 11.67 20.04 -16.40
CA LYS A 249 10.99 20.53 -17.59
C LYS A 249 9.71 19.75 -17.88
N ILE A 250 9.77 18.40 -17.78
CA ILE A 250 8.59 17.55 -18.01
C ILE A 250 7.54 17.81 -16.93
N LEU A 251 7.92 17.88 -15.66
CA LEU A 251 6.98 18.14 -14.56
C LEU A 251 6.32 19.52 -14.70
N ASN A 252 7.11 20.56 -15.00
CA ASN A 252 6.60 21.91 -15.22
C ASN A 252 5.62 21.99 -16.41
N HIS A 253 5.96 21.29 -17.52
CA HIS A 253 5.08 21.26 -18.70
C HIS A 253 3.72 20.60 -18.42
N ASN A 254 3.70 19.65 -17.48
CA ASN A 254 2.50 18.95 -17.02
C ASN A 254 1.84 19.60 -15.78
N ASN A 255 2.27 20.81 -15.40
CA ASN A 255 1.73 21.56 -14.26
C ASN A 255 1.79 20.78 -12.93
N ILE A 256 2.81 19.97 -12.73
CA ILE A 256 3.05 19.25 -11.45
C ILE A 256 3.93 20.13 -10.57
N PRO A 257 3.39 20.67 -9.46
CA PRO A 257 4.16 21.50 -8.55
C PRO A 257 5.16 20.64 -7.76
N PHE A 258 6.36 21.16 -7.59
CA PHE A 258 7.40 20.55 -6.77
C PHE A 258 8.26 21.59 -6.08
N THR A 259 8.93 21.17 -5.01
CA THR A 259 9.94 21.97 -4.30
C THR A 259 11.28 21.27 -4.42
N ILE A 260 12.31 21.98 -4.84
CA ILE A 260 13.69 21.48 -4.79
C ILE A 260 14.15 21.52 -3.33
N ASN A 261 14.41 20.34 -2.77
CA ASN A 261 14.95 20.20 -1.42
C ASN A 261 16.40 19.69 -1.47
N PRO A 262 17.42 20.56 -1.39
CA PRO A 262 18.82 20.17 -1.50
C PRO A 262 19.30 19.29 -0.34
N ARG A 263 18.52 19.16 0.73
CA ARG A 263 18.79 18.29 1.87
C ARG A 263 18.15 16.91 1.74
N LEU A 264 17.31 16.72 0.71
CA LEU A 264 16.66 15.44 0.46
C LEU A 264 17.71 14.39 0.08
N VAL A 265 17.92 13.44 0.95
CA VAL A 265 18.73 12.25 0.76
C VAL A 265 17.90 11.01 1.09
N ARG A 266 18.32 9.85 0.62
CA ARG A 266 17.58 8.60 0.84
C ARG A 266 18.19 7.76 1.95
N GLY A 267 17.33 6.99 2.64
CA GLY A 267 17.72 6.08 3.71
C GLY A 267 18.48 4.81 3.24
N LEU A 268 18.63 4.65 1.94
CA LEU A 268 19.22 3.50 1.27
C LEU A 268 20.35 4.02 0.37
N ASP A 269 21.50 3.37 0.37
CA ASP A 269 22.72 3.89 -0.26
C ASP A 269 22.81 3.64 -1.78
N TYR A 270 21.86 2.90 -2.35
CA TYR A 270 21.90 2.52 -3.76
C TYR A 270 21.49 3.62 -4.74
N TYR A 271 20.91 4.72 -4.26
CA TYR A 271 20.40 5.79 -5.14
C TYR A 271 21.51 6.61 -5.80
N ASN A 272 21.18 7.10 -7.00
CA ASN A 272 21.97 8.06 -7.77
C ASN A 272 21.02 9.01 -8.52
N ARG A 273 21.55 10.18 -8.97
CA ARG A 273 20.80 11.19 -9.74
C ARG A 273 19.47 11.57 -9.05
N THR A 274 18.34 11.37 -9.71
CA THR A 274 17.01 11.79 -9.23
C THR A 274 16.61 11.06 -7.95
N VAL A 275 16.19 11.84 -6.95
CA VAL A 275 15.50 11.36 -5.74
C VAL A 275 14.27 12.24 -5.48
N PHE A 276 13.19 11.64 -5.00
CA PHE A 276 11.96 12.36 -4.72
C PHE A 276 11.22 11.77 -3.52
N GLU A 277 10.42 12.62 -2.89
CA GLU A 277 9.49 12.24 -1.82
C GLU A 277 8.15 12.96 -2.01
N TRP A 278 7.08 12.22 -1.77
CA TRP A 278 5.75 12.76 -1.60
C TRP A 278 5.45 12.86 -0.10
N VAL A 279 5.17 14.06 0.36
CA VAL A 279 5.11 14.40 1.80
C VAL A 279 3.76 15.02 2.12
N SER A 280 3.13 14.57 3.21
CA SER A 280 1.92 15.16 3.77
C SER A 280 2.19 15.70 5.17
N ASP A 281 1.72 16.91 5.45
CA ASP A 281 1.87 17.53 6.77
C ASP A 281 0.90 16.94 7.81
N ALA A 282 -0.17 16.28 7.37
CA ALA A 282 -1.16 15.62 8.24
C ALA A 282 -0.55 14.50 9.10
N LEU A 283 0.55 13.88 8.65
CA LEU A 283 1.24 12.81 9.38
C LEU A 283 2.38 13.29 10.29
N GLY A 284 2.51 14.60 10.50
CA GLY A 284 3.51 15.22 11.36
C GLY A 284 4.95 14.90 10.93
N SER A 285 5.82 14.50 11.86
CA SER A 285 7.23 14.19 11.58
C SER A 285 7.46 12.96 10.67
N GLN A 286 6.44 12.17 10.40
CA GLN A 286 6.47 10.99 9.54
C GLN A 286 5.73 11.24 8.20
N GLY A 287 5.79 12.46 7.69
CA GLY A 287 5.03 12.95 6.55
C GLY A 287 5.29 12.26 5.21
N THR A 288 6.41 11.59 5.00
CA THR A 288 6.71 10.90 3.74
C THR A 288 5.79 9.72 3.54
N VAL A 289 4.95 9.76 2.51
CA VAL A 289 3.99 8.70 2.14
C VAL A 289 4.47 7.83 0.99
N CYS A 290 5.23 8.41 0.06
CA CYS A 290 5.85 7.72 -1.06
C CYS A 290 7.24 8.31 -1.29
N ALA A 291 8.19 7.48 -1.65
CA ALA A 291 9.54 7.92 -1.89
C ALA A 291 10.24 7.04 -2.92
N GLY A 292 11.07 7.65 -3.75
CA GLY A 292 11.75 6.96 -4.83
C GLY A 292 12.96 7.69 -5.35
N GLY A 293 13.46 7.19 -6.47
CA GLY A 293 14.59 7.75 -7.19
C GLY A 293 15.26 6.73 -8.09
N ARG A 294 16.32 7.17 -8.75
CA ARG A 294 17.14 6.38 -9.67
C ARG A 294 18.22 5.59 -8.92
N TYR A 295 18.51 4.37 -9.39
CA TYR A 295 19.48 3.46 -8.77
C TYR A 295 20.18 2.59 -9.82
N ASP A 296 20.88 3.21 -10.75
CA ASP A 296 21.45 2.58 -11.97
C ASP A 296 22.48 1.47 -11.70
N GLY A 297 23.13 1.49 -10.53
CA GLY A 297 24.18 0.51 -10.18
C GLY A 297 23.68 -0.80 -9.60
N MET A 298 22.39 -0.93 -9.22
CA MET A 298 21.94 -2.08 -8.44
C MET A 298 21.89 -3.38 -9.24
N VAL A 299 21.53 -3.33 -10.52
CA VAL A 299 21.48 -4.53 -11.39
C VAL A 299 22.88 -5.12 -11.54
N GLU A 300 23.89 -4.28 -11.76
CA GLU A 300 25.30 -4.69 -11.84
C GLU A 300 25.81 -5.21 -10.50
N MET A 301 25.43 -4.58 -9.40
CA MET A 301 25.77 -5.02 -8.04
C MET A 301 25.28 -6.43 -7.73
N PHE A 302 24.19 -6.88 -8.36
CA PHE A 302 23.66 -8.24 -8.22
C PHE A 302 24.19 -9.22 -9.28
N GLY A 303 25.18 -8.81 -10.09
CA GLY A 303 25.83 -9.64 -11.10
C GLY A 303 25.15 -9.62 -12.47
N GLY A 304 24.19 -8.73 -12.69
CA GLY A 304 23.61 -8.47 -13.99
C GLY A 304 24.48 -7.55 -14.86
N LYS A 305 24.04 -7.29 -16.09
CA LYS A 305 24.64 -6.25 -16.92
C LYS A 305 24.27 -4.88 -16.36
N SER A 306 25.16 -3.89 -16.52
CA SER A 306 24.85 -2.49 -16.16
C SER A 306 23.54 -2.07 -16.83
N THR A 307 22.53 -1.80 -16.01
CA THR A 307 21.15 -1.53 -16.46
C THR A 307 20.56 -0.46 -15.57
N PRO A 308 20.23 0.71 -16.12
CA PRO A 308 19.65 1.80 -15.35
C PRO A 308 18.27 1.42 -14.80
N ALA A 309 17.96 1.99 -13.65
CA ALA A 309 16.68 1.73 -12.99
C ALA A 309 16.21 2.92 -12.17
N VAL A 310 14.91 3.11 -12.10
CA VAL A 310 14.24 4.09 -11.25
C VAL A 310 12.97 3.46 -10.69
N GLY A 311 12.66 3.75 -9.44
CA GLY A 311 11.48 3.20 -8.79
C GLY A 311 11.01 4.02 -7.61
N PHE A 312 9.90 3.62 -7.05
CA PHE A 312 9.36 4.16 -5.80
C PHE A 312 8.71 3.07 -4.96
N ALA A 313 8.59 3.34 -3.69
CA ALA A 313 7.75 2.56 -2.78
C ALA A 313 6.92 3.50 -1.90
N MET A 314 5.69 3.10 -1.60
CA MET A 314 4.77 3.79 -0.71
C MET A 314 4.31 2.85 0.40
N GLY A 315 4.13 3.41 1.60
CA GLY A 315 3.58 2.68 2.75
C GLY A 315 2.06 2.76 2.73
N ILE A 316 1.38 1.62 2.59
CA ILE A 316 -0.09 1.57 2.47
C ILE A 316 -0.75 2.11 3.73
N GLU A 317 -0.26 1.78 4.91
CA GLU A 317 -0.82 2.24 6.20
C GLU A 317 -0.91 3.77 6.31
N ARG A 318 0.11 4.48 5.78
CA ARG A 318 0.12 5.95 5.80
C ARG A 318 -0.91 6.54 4.87
N LEU A 319 -1.07 5.95 3.70
CA LEU A 319 -2.05 6.38 2.70
C LEU A 319 -3.47 6.10 3.18
N VAL A 320 -3.72 4.91 3.73
CA VAL A 320 -5.01 4.57 4.37
C VAL A 320 -5.34 5.53 5.51
N LEU A 321 -4.35 5.94 6.32
CA LEU A 321 -4.57 6.96 7.36
C LEU A 321 -4.97 8.31 6.76
N LEU A 322 -4.34 8.74 5.66
CA LEU A 322 -4.71 9.98 4.98
C LEU A 322 -6.10 9.89 4.35
N MET A 323 -6.44 8.75 3.74
CA MET A 323 -7.78 8.52 3.19
C MET A 323 -8.85 8.61 4.29
N LYS A 324 -8.60 8.05 5.46
CA LYS A 324 -9.50 8.20 6.63
C LYS A 324 -9.66 9.65 7.09
N GLU A 325 -8.59 10.44 7.06
CA GLU A 325 -8.63 11.86 7.44
C GLU A 325 -9.34 12.73 6.38
N ALA A 326 -9.28 12.33 5.11
CA ALA A 326 -9.97 13.01 4.00
C ALA A 326 -11.49 12.76 3.99
N GLY A 327 -11.96 11.72 4.65
CA GLY A 327 -13.34 11.28 4.77
C GLY A 327 -13.44 9.79 4.45
N GLU A 328 -14.03 9.03 5.35
CA GLU A 328 -14.28 7.61 5.06
C GLU A 328 -15.32 7.50 3.94
N PRO A 329 -15.06 6.74 2.87
CA PRO A 329 -16.13 6.35 1.97
C PRO A 329 -17.20 5.62 2.79
N GLU A 330 -18.46 5.74 2.39
CA GLU A 330 -19.51 4.95 3.02
C GLU A 330 -19.07 3.49 3.10
N ALA A 331 -19.25 2.89 4.29
CA ALA A 331 -18.88 1.49 4.46
C ALA A 331 -19.62 0.66 3.40
N PRO A 332 -18.91 -0.13 2.58
CA PRO A 332 -19.58 -0.91 1.56
C PRO A 332 -20.59 -1.81 2.23
N ASN A 333 -21.77 -1.93 1.62
CA ASN A 333 -22.76 -2.88 2.06
C ASN A 333 -22.16 -4.28 2.07
N LEU A 334 -22.44 -5.06 3.11
CA LEU A 334 -21.95 -6.45 3.17
C LEU A 334 -22.53 -7.34 2.06
N CYS A 335 -23.68 -6.93 1.53
CA CYS A 335 -24.38 -7.64 0.46
C CYS A 335 -25.52 -6.78 -0.12
N ASP A 336 -25.97 -7.10 -1.31
CA ASP A 336 -27.16 -6.51 -1.92
C ASP A 336 -28.42 -7.06 -1.29
N VAL A 337 -28.42 -8.36 -1.02
CA VAL A 337 -29.58 -9.12 -0.53
C VAL A 337 -29.25 -9.91 0.72
N TYR A 338 -30.09 -9.78 1.74
CA TYR A 338 -30.05 -10.64 2.91
C TYR A 338 -31.26 -11.59 2.91
N LEU A 339 -31.00 -12.91 2.84
CA LEU A 339 -32.02 -13.92 2.76
C LEU A 339 -32.33 -14.51 4.15
N VAL A 340 -33.55 -14.34 4.62
CA VAL A 340 -34.06 -14.86 5.90
C VAL A 340 -35.04 -15.99 5.69
N HIS A 341 -35.04 -16.99 6.55
CA HIS A 341 -35.91 -18.15 6.42
C HIS A 341 -36.33 -18.74 7.77
N GLN A 342 -37.47 -19.42 7.79
CA GLN A 342 -37.93 -20.13 8.99
C GLN A 342 -38.60 -21.44 8.62
N GLY A 343 -38.12 -22.56 9.19
CA GLY A 343 -38.56 -23.92 8.90
C GLY A 343 -37.66 -24.64 7.88
N GLU A 344 -37.66 -25.98 7.94
CA GLU A 344 -36.75 -26.81 7.15
C GLU A 344 -36.98 -26.67 5.63
N ALA A 345 -38.23 -26.70 5.18
CA ALA A 345 -38.56 -26.55 3.77
C ALA A 345 -38.13 -25.15 3.25
N ALA A 346 -38.39 -24.10 4.01
CA ALA A 346 -37.95 -22.74 3.66
C ALA A 346 -36.43 -22.61 3.64
N GLN A 347 -35.71 -23.26 4.54
CA GLN A 347 -34.26 -23.28 4.55
C GLN A 347 -33.72 -23.92 3.26
N LEU A 348 -34.22 -25.07 2.86
CA LEU A 348 -33.76 -25.74 1.63
C LEU A 348 -33.99 -24.87 0.39
N GLN A 349 -35.16 -24.23 0.27
CA GLN A 349 -35.46 -23.31 -0.83
C GLN A 349 -34.58 -22.04 -0.78
N ALA A 350 -34.26 -21.54 0.43
CA ALA A 350 -33.41 -20.39 0.60
C ALA A 350 -32.00 -20.64 0.02
N PHE A 351 -31.43 -21.82 0.20
CA PHE A 351 -30.13 -22.16 -0.39
C PHE A 351 -30.19 -22.14 -1.93
N VAL A 352 -31.20 -22.73 -2.52
CA VAL A 352 -31.37 -22.72 -3.97
C VAL A 352 -31.52 -21.31 -4.51
N LEU A 353 -32.34 -20.49 -3.86
CA LEU A 353 -32.60 -19.12 -4.27
C LEU A 353 -31.34 -18.24 -4.11
N ALA A 354 -30.59 -18.43 -3.02
CA ALA A 354 -29.34 -17.68 -2.79
C ALA A 354 -28.34 -17.92 -3.93
N GLU A 355 -28.15 -19.16 -4.38
CA GLU A 355 -27.24 -19.45 -5.50
C GLU A 355 -27.75 -18.85 -6.82
N ARG A 356 -29.06 -18.94 -7.11
CA ARG A 356 -29.63 -18.29 -8.30
C ARG A 356 -29.43 -16.77 -8.32
N ILE A 357 -29.52 -16.11 -7.16
CA ILE A 357 -29.28 -14.66 -7.05
C ILE A 357 -27.77 -14.35 -7.25
N ARG A 358 -26.86 -15.19 -6.70
CA ARG A 358 -25.41 -15.08 -6.93
C ARG A 358 -25.02 -15.29 -8.37
N ASP A 359 -25.63 -16.28 -9.06
CA ASP A 359 -25.42 -16.54 -10.50
C ASP A 359 -25.79 -15.32 -11.37
N ALA A 360 -26.69 -14.45 -10.89
CA ALA A 360 -27.05 -13.20 -11.53
C ALA A 360 -26.11 -12.02 -11.19
N GLY A 361 -25.03 -12.26 -10.42
CA GLY A 361 -24.01 -11.25 -10.09
C GLY A 361 -24.34 -10.40 -8.86
N LEU A 362 -25.34 -10.75 -8.06
CA LEU A 362 -25.70 -10.03 -6.83
C LEU A 362 -25.07 -10.69 -5.59
N ASP A 363 -24.60 -9.86 -4.66
CA ASP A 363 -24.04 -10.31 -3.38
C ASP A 363 -25.15 -10.70 -2.41
N VAL A 364 -25.13 -11.97 -1.95
CA VAL A 364 -26.16 -12.52 -1.06
C VAL A 364 -25.58 -13.06 0.22
N VAL A 365 -26.12 -12.59 1.34
CA VAL A 365 -25.94 -13.22 2.66
C VAL A 365 -27.16 -14.09 2.99
N LEU A 366 -26.95 -15.39 3.04
CA LEU A 366 -27.96 -16.32 3.53
C LEU A 366 -27.88 -16.42 5.06
N HIS A 367 -29.00 -16.23 5.77
CA HIS A 367 -29.03 -16.35 7.21
C HIS A 367 -28.71 -17.79 7.64
N CYS A 368 -27.64 -17.97 8.41
CA CYS A 368 -27.26 -19.24 9.02
C CYS A 368 -27.45 -19.18 10.55
N ALA A 369 -27.83 -20.33 11.12
CA ALA A 369 -28.00 -20.46 12.56
C ALA A 369 -26.68 -20.26 13.30
N ALA A 370 -26.69 -19.45 14.37
CA ALA A 370 -25.61 -19.37 15.34
C ALA A 370 -25.78 -20.43 16.45
N SER A 371 -24.87 -20.49 17.41
CA SER A 371 -24.89 -21.43 18.54
C SER A 371 -26.19 -21.46 19.36
N ASN A 372 -27.00 -20.41 19.27
CA ASN A 372 -28.31 -20.28 19.93
C ASN A 372 -29.51 -20.56 19.00
N GLY A 373 -29.29 -21.19 17.84
CA GLY A 373 -30.29 -21.50 16.82
C GLY A 373 -30.51 -20.39 15.79
N GLY A 374 -31.38 -20.63 14.80
CA GLY A 374 -31.65 -19.71 13.68
C GLY A 374 -32.33 -18.39 14.07
N GLY A 375 -32.96 -18.36 15.26
CA GLY A 375 -33.71 -17.20 15.74
C GLY A 375 -35.06 -17.02 15.03
N SER A 376 -35.86 -16.08 15.55
CA SER A 376 -37.15 -15.69 14.94
C SER A 376 -36.89 -14.79 13.72
N PHE A 377 -37.87 -14.64 12.84
CA PHE A 377 -37.84 -13.67 11.75
C PHE A 377 -37.46 -12.26 12.22
N LYS A 378 -37.99 -11.83 13.36
CA LYS A 378 -37.63 -10.51 13.96
C LYS A 378 -36.11 -10.39 14.21
N THR A 379 -35.50 -11.45 14.71
CA THR A 379 -34.05 -11.47 14.99
C THR A 379 -33.25 -11.50 13.69
N GLN A 380 -33.68 -12.27 12.69
CA GLN A 380 -33.05 -12.35 11.39
C GLN A 380 -33.15 -11.02 10.63
N MET A 381 -34.34 -10.37 10.65
CA MET A 381 -34.55 -9.04 10.04
C MET A 381 -33.67 -7.95 10.67
N LYS A 382 -33.41 -7.98 11.98
CA LYS A 382 -32.43 -7.06 12.60
C LYS A 382 -31.01 -7.26 12.06
N LYS A 383 -30.64 -8.50 11.76
CA LYS A 383 -29.34 -8.79 11.14
C LYS A 383 -29.30 -8.34 9.69
N ALA A 384 -30.39 -8.53 8.94
CA ALA A 384 -30.54 -8.05 7.58
C ALA A 384 -30.39 -6.52 7.52
N ASP A 385 -31.03 -5.81 8.44
CA ASP A 385 -30.90 -4.35 8.54
C ASP A 385 -29.47 -3.91 8.89
N ALA A 386 -28.85 -4.58 9.85
CA ALA A 386 -27.48 -4.30 10.29
C ALA A 386 -26.40 -4.68 9.24
N SER A 387 -26.72 -5.52 8.25
CA SER A 387 -25.80 -5.90 7.17
C SER A 387 -25.60 -4.82 6.12
N GLY A 388 -26.45 -3.79 6.07
CA GLY A 388 -26.45 -2.79 5.02
C GLY A 388 -27.17 -3.23 3.74
N ALA A 389 -27.71 -4.49 3.66
CA ALA A 389 -28.38 -4.98 2.47
C ALA A 389 -29.49 -4.04 1.99
N ALA A 390 -29.61 -3.89 0.67
CA ALA A 390 -30.68 -3.11 0.04
C ALA A 390 -32.03 -3.82 0.20
N PHE A 391 -32.04 -5.15 0.08
CA PHE A 391 -33.24 -5.97 0.15
C PHE A 391 -33.11 -7.11 1.15
N ALA A 392 -34.23 -7.44 1.82
CA ALA A 392 -34.40 -8.69 2.53
C ALA A 392 -35.39 -9.60 1.76
N VAL A 393 -34.97 -10.83 1.45
CA VAL A 393 -35.83 -11.88 0.89
C VAL A 393 -36.26 -12.79 2.04
N ILE A 394 -37.56 -13.00 2.20
CA ILE A 394 -38.18 -13.69 3.33
C ILE A 394 -38.86 -14.95 2.82
N LEU A 395 -38.49 -16.09 3.42
CA LEU A 395 -39.07 -17.40 3.13
C LEU A 395 -39.60 -18.04 4.42
N GLY A 396 -40.90 -18.23 4.51
CA GLY A 396 -41.56 -19.00 5.53
C GLY A 396 -42.32 -20.22 4.95
N ALA A 397 -43.09 -20.90 5.77
CA ALA A 397 -43.87 -22.03 5.33
C ALA A 397 -44.94 -21.65 4.28
N ASP A 398 -45.53 -20.47 4.42
CA ASP A 398 -46.57 -19.97 3.52
C ASP A 398 -45.97 -19.63 2.14
N GLU A 399 -44.82 -18.94 2.11
CA GLU A 399 -44.09 -18.59 0.90
C GLU A 399 -43.69 -19.85 0.12
N VAL A 400 -43.17 -20.86 0.80
CA VAL A 400 -42.81 -22.14 0.16
C VAL A 400 -44.02 -22.84 -0.42
N THR A 401 -45.12 -22.87 0.33
CA THR A 401 -46.37 -23.54 -0.14
C THR A 401 -46.97 -22.87 -1.38
N GLN A 402 -46.86 -21.53 -1.44
CA GLN A 402 -47.41 -20.73 -2.53
C GLN A 402 -46.39 -20.52 -3.70
N HIS A 403 -45.18 -21.05 -3.58
CA HIS A 403 -44.08 -20.84 -4.54
C HIS A 403 -43.76 -19.37 -4.78
N VAL A 404 -43.71 -18.58 -3.71
CA VAL A 404 -43.40 -17.14 -3.73
C VAL A 404 -42.30 -16.80 -2.72
N ALA A 405 -41.72 -15.63 -2.84
CA ALA A 405 -40.89 -15.02 -1.82
C ALA A 405 -41.42 -13.62 -1.46
N SER A 406 -41.37 -13.26 -0.20
CA SER A 406 -41.64 -11.89 0.26
C SER A 406 -40.34 -11.08 0.21
N ILE A 407 -40.32 -9.99 -0.56
CA ILE A 407 -39.15 -9.12 -0.72
C ILE A 407 -39.43 -7.77 -0.06
N LYS A 408 -38.55 -7.35 0.83
CA LYS A 408 -38.66 -6.09 1.55
C LYS A 408 -37.46 -5.19 1.26
N ALA A 409 -37.69 -3.98 0.75
CA ALA A 409 -36.68 -2.96 0.65
C ALA A 409 -36.28 -2.45 2.07
N LEU A 410 -34.97 -2.42 2.36
CA LEU A 410 -34.44 -2.02 3.66
C LEU A 410 -33.89 -0.58 3.67
N ARG A 411 -33.62 0.00 2.51
CA ARG A 411 -32.97 1.32 2.32
C ARG A 411 -33.83 2.32 1.54
N SER A 412 -35.14 2.11 1.48
CA SER A 412 -36.07 3.05 0.82
C SER A 412 -36.27 4.30 1.67
N SER A 413 -36.22 5.48 1.05
CA SER A 413 -36.48 6.79 1.66
C SER A 413 -37.99 7.05 1.91
N ASP A 414 -38.87 6.26 1.33
CA ASP A 414 -40.31 6.37 1.54
C ASP A 414 -40.74 5.63 2.79
N ASP A 415 -41.52 6.29 3.65
CA ASP A 415 -42.07 5.75 4.92
C ASP A 415 -42.95 4.47 4.77
N LYS A 416 -43.26 4.09 3.53
CA LYS A 416 -43.88 2.83 3.20
C LYS A 416 -42.84 1.84 2.74
N GLN A 417 -42.19 1.14 3.69
CA GLN A 417 -41.39 -0.05 3.40
C GLN A 417 -42.26 -1.04 2.59
N GLN A 418 -42.17 -0.97 1.27
CA GLN A 418 -42.93 -1.85 0.40
C GLN A 418 -42.39 -3.29 0.55
N GLN A 419 -43.23 -4.17 1.04
CA GLN A 419 -43.01 -5.60 0.95
C GLN A 419 -43.79 -6.12 -0.26
N ASN A 420 -43.11 -6.71 -1.21
CA ASN A 420 -43.69 -7.28 -2.40
C ASN A 420 -43.63 -8.80 -2.34
N THR A 421 -44.67 -9.46 -2.80
CA THR A 421 -44.68 -10.93 -2.98
C THR A 421 -44.39 -11.25 -4.44
N VAL A 422 -43.32 -12.01 -4.68
CA VAL A 422 -42.80 -12.29 -6.01
C VAL A 422 -42.73 -13.83 -6.21
N PRO A 423 -43.18 -14.38 -7.34
CA PRO A 423 -43.00 -15.81 -7.67
C PRO A 423 -41.51 -16.18 -7.63
N PHE A 424 -41.18 -17.42 -7.18
CA PHE A 424 -39.78 -17.86 -7.08
C PHE A 424 -38.98 -17.70 -8.37
N ASP A 425 -39.61 -17.95 -9.50
CA ASP A 425 -38.93 -17.84 -10.80
C ASP A 425 -38.64 -16.41 -11.22
N ALA A 426 -39.36 -15.44 -10.69
CA ALA A 426 -39.22 -14.02 -10.99
C ALA A 426 -38.39 -13.24 -9.94
N VAL A 427 -37.94 -13.86 -8.84
CA VAL A 427 -37.25 -13.20 -7.76
C VAL A 427 -35.90 -12.60 -8.24
N VAL A 428 -35.17 -13.33 -9.05
CA VAL A 428 -33.85 -12.91 -9.56
C VAL A 428 -34.03 -11.68 -10.46
N ASP A 429 -34.89 -11.78 -11.46
CA ASP A 429 -35.14 -10.65 -12.38
C ASP A 429 -35.65 -9.41 -11.64
N TYR A 430 -36.56 -9.62 -10.67
CA TYR A 430 -37.05 -8.51 -9.85
C TYR A 430 -35.93 -7.81 -9.07
N LEU A 431 -35.03 -8.56 -8.43
CA LEU A 431 -33.90 -7.98 -7.66
C LEU A 431 -32.90 -7.28 -8.56
N VAL A 432 -32.57 -7.88 -9.71
CA VAL A 432 -31.67 -7.25 -10.70
C VAL A 432 -32.28 -5.94 -11.21
N ASP A 433 -33.55 -5.92 -11.58
CA ASP A 433 -34.23 -4.69 -12.04
C ASP A 433 -34.24 -3.59 -10.98
N GLN A 434 -34.41 -3.96 -9.69
CA GLN A 434 -34.42 -2.97 -8.61
C GLN A 434 -33.02 -2.47 -8.21
N ILE A 435 -32.01 -3.32 -8.30
CA ILE A 435 -30.63 -2.98 -7.84
C ILE A 435 -29.84 -2.34 -8.98
N VAL A 436 -29.93 -2.89 -10.21
CA VAL A 436 -29.19 -2.40 -11.36
C VAL A 436 -29.96 -1.29 -12.09
N GLY A 437 -31.31 -1.36 -12.10
CA GLY A 437 -32.18 -0.36 -12.73
C GLY A 437 -32.12 1.03 -12.05
N ASP A 438 -31.98 1.09 -10.73
CA ASP A 438 -31.77 2.33 -9.99
C ASP A 438 -30.35 2.92 -10.13
N GLY A 439 -29.41 2.13 -10.70
CA GLY A 439 -27.98 2.48 -10.83
C GLY A 439 -27.63 3.40 -12.01
N HIS A 440 -28.59 3.99 -12.72
CA HIS A 440 -28.30 4.90 -13.86
C HIS A 440 -27.80 6.30 -13.45
N ASP A 441 -27.57 6.58 -12.15
CA ASP A 441 -27.05 7.87 -11.68
C ASP A 441 -25.71 7.79 -10.90
N HIS A 442 -25.07 6.62 -10.82
CA HIS A 442 -23.74 6.49 -10.22
C HIS A 442 -22.81 5.70 -11.13
N ASP A 443 -21.71 6.32 -11.56
CA ASP A 443 -20.65 5.84 -12.44
C ASP A 443 -20.20 4.40 -12.14
N HIS A 444 -20.60 3.46 -12.97
CA HIS A 444 -20.08 2.10 -12.96
C HIS A 444 -18.73 2.03 -13.69
N VAL A 445 -17.68 1.84 -12.94
CA VAL A 445 -16.41 1.32 -13.48
C VAL A 445 -16.62 -0.15 -13.86
N HIS A 446 -16.84 -0.41 -15.13
CA HIS A 446 -16.93 -1.76 -15.66
C HIS A 446 -15.57 -2.47 -15.60
N TYR A 447 -15.47 -3.50 -14.77
CA TYR A 447 -14.43 -4.51 -14.91
C TYR A 447 -14.85 -5.49 -16.00
N HIS A 448 -14.20 -5.45 -17.16
CA HIS A 448 -14.21 -6.57 -18.11
C HIS A 448 -13.12 -7.57 -17.75
N HIS A 449 -13.51 -8.85 -17.75
CA HIS A 449 -12.66 -10.03 -17.53
C HIS A 449 -11.50 -10.17 -18.52
#